data_84ea1301fb1714232e4a2a47371a9a00
#
_entry.id   84ea1301fb1714232e4a2a47371a9a00
#
_cell.length_a   1.000
_cell.length_b   1.000
_cell.length_c   1.000
_cell.angle_alpha   90.00
_cell.angle_beta   90.00
_cell.angle_gamma   90.00
#
_symmetry.space_group_name_H-M   'P 1'
#
loop_
_entity.id
_entity.type
_entity.pdbx_description
1 polymer ?
#
loop_
_entity_poly.entity_id
_entity_poly.type
_entity_poly.pdbx_seq_one_letter_code
_entity_poly.pdbx_strand_id
1 'polypeptide(L)'
;KSNINHIYSMIAGAAGGGNYSGEFLRGDGSSIDLDISAFTDPNSKNAADLVTYAIHAWESGWCYVWGTYGDVLTESLFAYKLDQYPDGVGSYEDFIRANWLGGRTTDCVGLIKGYGWLSPETMTIDYGTHGMPDIGANQMYYSATESGTIDTMPDIPGLAVWHDGHIGVYIGGGQVIEAMGT
;
A
#
# COMPACT_ATOMS: atom_id res chain seq x y z
N LYS A 1 -8.83 -11.27 21.90
CA LYS A 1 -7.39 -11.06 21.62
C LYS A 1 -7.19 -11.42 20.17
N SER A 2 -7.07 -10.43 19.29
CA SER A 2 -6.67 -10.65 17.90
C SER A 2 -5.22 -11.13 17.89
N ASN A 3 -4.98 -12.28 17.27
CA ASN A 3 -3.62 -12.76 17.02
C ASN A 3 -3.04 -11.91 15.89
N ILE A 4 -2.34 -10.86 16.24
CA ILE A 4 -1.56 -10.05 15.27
C ILE A 4 -0.22 -10.76 15.11
N ASN A 5 0.04 -11.27 13.91
CA ASN A 5 1.32 -11.86 13.55
C ASN A 5 2.15 -10.81 12.79
N HIS A 6 3.46 -10.85 12.93
CA HIS A 6 4.38 -9.89 12.32
C HIS A 6 5.08 -10.50 11.13
N ILE A 7 5.29 -9.69 10.11
CA ILE A 7 6.13 -10.02 8.98
C ILE A 7 7.44 -9.27 9.16
N TYR A 8 8.52 -10.02 9.35
CA TYR A 8 9.86 -9.50 9.24
C TYR A 8 10.29 -9.68 7.78
N SER A 9 9.95 -8.77 6.93
CA SER A 9 10.42 -8.84 5.56
C SER A 9 10.85 -7.44 5.15
N MET A 10 12.15 -7.25 4.99
CA MET A 10 12.58 -6.28 4.00
C MET A 10 12.04 -6.79 2.67
N ILE A 11 11.37 -5.93 1.91
CA ILE A 11 10.90 -6.24 0.57
C ILE A 11 12.15 -6.43 -0.30
N ALA A 12 12.76 -7.60 -0.20
CA ALA A 12 13.79 -8.03 -1.14
C ALA A 12 13.05 -8.54 -2.37
N GLY A 13 13.29 -7.91 -3.52
CA GLY A 13 12.56 -8.12 -4.74
C GLY A 13 12.32 -9.59 -5.07
N ALA A 14 11.07 -9.99 -5.07
CA ALA A 14 10.63 -11.24 -5.65
C ALA A 14 10.31 -10.97 -7.12
N ALA A 15 11.12 -11.50 -8.01
CA ALA A 15 10.83 -11.51 -9.44
C ALA A 15 9.61 -12.40 -9.70
N GLY A 16 8.49 -11.79 -10.01
CA GLY A 16 7.24 -12.47 -10.35
C GLY A 16 6.35 -11.55 -11.15
N GLY A 17 6.73 -11.29 -12.42
CA GLY A 17 5.93 -10.50 -13.34
C GLY A 17 4.70 -11.28 -13.81
N GLY A 18 3.53 -10.96 -13.31
CA GLY A 18 2.27 -11.27 -13.97
C GLY A 18 2.02 -10.23 -15.07
N ASN A 19 1.93 -10.68 -16.32
CA ASN A 19 1.50 -9.83 -17.45
C ASN A 19 0.02 -9.47 -17.29
N TYR A 20 -0.28 -8.33 -16.68
CA TYR A 20 -1.61 -7.74 -16.72
C TYR A 20 -1.61 -6.60 -17.74
N SER A 21 -2.19 -6.87 -18.91
CA SER A 21 -2.37 -5.88 -19.97
C SER A 21 -3.71 -5.17 -19.81
N GLY A 22 -3.79 -4.17 -18.94
CA GLY A 22 -4.97 -3.33 -18.81
C GLY A 22 -4.56 -1.88 -18.56
N GLU A 23 -5.03 -0.98 -19.39
CA GLU A 23 -4.79 0.46 -19.29
C GLU A 23 -5.22 1.06 -17.93
N PHE A 24 -6.14 0.37 -17.22
CA PHE A 24 -6.67 0.74 -15.90
C PHE A 24 -5.83 0.26 -14.71
N LEU A 25 -4.82 -0.57 -14.93
CA LEU A 25 -3.92 -1.08 -13.88
C LEU A 25 -2.66 -0.23 -13.74
N ARG A 26 -2.48 0.75 -14.61
CA ARG A 26 -1.42 1.76 -14.45
C ARG A 26 -1.98 2.89 -13.61
N GLY A 27 -1.19 3.38 -12.66
CA GLY A 27 -1.52 4.58 -11.92
C GLY A 27 -1.97 5.71 -12.85
N ASP A 28 -2.73 6.64 -12.34
CA ASP A 28 -3.25 7.80 -13.11
C ASP A 28 -2.14 8.71 -13.67
N GLY A 29 -0.86 8.35 -13.42
CA GLY A 29 0.32 9.08 -13.87
C GLY A 29 0.59 10.36 -13.08
N SER A 30 -0.18 10.67 -12.06
CA SER A 30 0.09 11.80 -11.18
C SER A 30 1.21 11.46 -10.18
N SER A 31 2.14 12.40 -9.98
CA SER A 31 3.15 12.29 -8.93
C SER A 31 2.52 12.44 -7.55
N ILE A 32 3.04 11.70 -6.57
CA ILE A 32 2.71 11.99 -5.16
C ILE A 32 3.42 13.27 -4.74
N ASP A 33 2.74 14.05 -3.89
CA ASP A 33 3.28 15.31 -3.35
C ASP A 33 4.18 15.01 -2.12
N LEU A 34 5.26 14.28 -2.37
CA LEU A 34 6.30 13.96 -1.40
C LEU A 34 7.65 14.34 -2.01
N ASP A 35 8.39 15.18 -1.30
CA ASP A 35 9.75 15.54 -1.73
C ASP A 35 10.66 14.31 -1.65
N ILE A 36 11.30 13.95 -2.75
CA ILE A 36 12.23 12.84 -2.82
C ILE A 36 13.39 12.97 -1.83
N SER A 37 13.75 14.18 -1.43
CA SER A 37 14.78 14.44 -0.40
C SER A 37 14.40 13.93 0.99
N ALA A 38 13.13 13.60 1.22
CA ALA A 38 12.67 12.96 2.44
C ALA A 38 13.09 11.49 2.54
N PHE A 39 13.43 10.86 1.41
CA PHE A 39 13.92 9.48 1.38
C PHE A 39 15.40 9.40 1.72
N THR A 40 15.78 8.34 2.42
CA THR A 40 17.19 8.06 2.80
C THR A 40 17.99 7.49 1.65
N ASP A 41 17.38 6.64 0.82
CA ASP A 41 17.95 6.08 -0.41
C ASP A 41 16.85 5.83 -1.46
N PRO A 42 16.47 6.87 -2.21
CA PRO A 42 15.37 6.75 -3.17
C PRO A 42 15.64 5.76 -4.32
N ASN A 43 16.91 5.37 -4.54
CA ASN A 43 17.27 4.44 -5.61
C ASN A 43 17.12 2.97 -5.21
N SER A 44 16.86 2.70 -3.93
CA SER A 44 16.59 1.33 -3.45
C SER A 44 15.34 1.28 -2.58
N LYS A 45 14.55 0.22 -2.70
CA LYS A 45 13.41 0.01 -1.81
C LYS A 45 13.92 -0.45 -0.46
N ASN A 46 13.60 0.30 0.59
CA ASN A 46 14.07 0.05 1.94
C ASN A 46 13.00 0.37 3.00
N ALA A 47 13.20 -0.14 4.20
CA ALA A 47 12.25 -0.02 5.29
C ALA A 47 12.05 1.43 5.77
N ALA A 48 13.12 2.23 5.83
CA ALA A 48 13.04 3.61 6.30
C ALA A 48 12.21 4.48 5.35
N ASP A 49 12.39 4.31 4.05
CA ASP A 49 11.65 5.07 3.05
C ASP A 49 10.20 4.57 2.90
N LEU A 50 9.92 3.29 3.17
CA LEU A 50 8.54 2.81 3.33
C LEU A 50 7.83 3.51 4.49
N VAL A 51 8.51 3.71 5.62
CA VAL A 51 7.97 4.46 6.77
C VAL A 51 7.67 5.90 6.38
N THR A 52 8.61 6.57 5.70
CA THR A 52 8.43 7.95 5.21
C THR A 52 7.22 8.05 4.28
N TYR A 53 7.07 7.11 3.35
CA TYR A 53 5.94 7.04 2.44
C TYR A 53 4.60 6.81 3.18
N ALA A 54 4.57 5.90 4.14
CA ALA A 54 3.36 5.61 4.91
C ALA A 54 2.94 6.81 5.78
N ILE A 55 3.90 7.50 6.41
CA ILE A 55 3.64 8.73 7.17
C ILE A 55 3.06 9.81 6.24
N HIS A 56 3.66 10.01 5.06
CA HIS A 56 3.15 10.97 4.09
C HIS A 56 1.71 10.65 3.66
N ALA A 57 1.40 9.39 3.38
CA ALA A 57 0.04 8.97 3.01
C ALA A 57 -0.96 9.29 4.12
N TRP A 58 -0.60 9.03 5.37
CA TRP A 58 -1.43 9.32 6.54
C TRP A 58 -1.62 10.84 6.74
N GLU A 59 -0.54 11.63 6.72
CA GLU A 59 -0.58 13.08 6.90
C GLU A 59 -1.34 13.79 5.76
N SER A 60 -1.27 13.24 4.55
CA SER A 60 -1.98 13.74 3.37
C SER A 60 -3.44 13.29 3.31
N GLY A 61 -3.90 12.49 4.28
CA GLY A 61 -5.29 12.06 4.37
C GLY A 61 -5.75 11.13 3.25
N TRP A 62 -4.88 10.21 2.79
CA TRP A 62 -5.28 9.22 1.80
C TRP A 62 -6.42 8.35 2.33
N CYS A 63 -7.41 8.11 1.48
CA CYS A 63 -8.62 7.40 1.85
C CYS A 63 -8.54 5.92 1.49
N TYR A 64 -9.42 5.10 2.08
CA TYR A 64 -9.46 3.67 1.81
C TYR A 64 -10.40 3.33 0.66
N VAL A 65 -9.87 2.75 -0.41
CA VAL A 65 -10.69 2.09 -1.44
C VAL A 65 -10.03 0.76 -1.80
N TRP A 66 -10.78 -0.33 -1.69
CA TRP A 66 -10.27 -1.67 -1.94
C TRP A 66 -9.68 -1.79 -3.35
N GLY A 67 -8.47 -2.34 -3.44
CA GLY A 67 -7.76 -2.57 -4.68
C GLY A 67 -7.05 -1.33 -5.25
N THR A 68 -6.94 -0.23 -4.50
CA THR A 68 -6.11 0.93 -4.86
C THR A 68 -4.78 0.91 -4.10
N TYR A 69 -3.79 1.65 -4.60
CA TYR A 69 -2.41 1.60 -4.10
C TYR A 69 -1.72 2.96 -4.08
N GLY A 70 -2.47 4.04 -3.92
CA GLY A 70 -1.97 5.42 -3.89
C GLY A 70 -2.38 6.26 -5.09
N ASP A 71 -3.26 5.75 -5.93
CA ASP A 71 -3.80 6.47 -7.08
C ASP A 71 -4.75 7.59 -6.68
N VAL A 72 -4.86 8.61 -7.53
CA VAL A 72 -6.00 9.53 -7.46
C VAL A 72 -7.26 8.79 -7.92
N LEU A 73 -8.28 8.81 -7.10
CA LEU A 73 -9.56 8.18 -7.40
C LEU A 73 -10.33 9.00 -8.45
N THR A 74 -10.02 8.76 -9.71
CA THR A 74 -10.77 9.35 -10.82
C THR A 74 -12.13 8.65 -10.99
N GLU A 75 -13.08 9.27 -11.71
CA GLU A 75 -14.36 8.63 -12.05
C GLU A 75 -14.16 7.29 -12.76
N SER A 76 -13.17 7.20 -13.67
CA SER A 76 -12.88 5.97 -14.40
C SER A 76 -12.31 4.87 -13.51
N LEU A 77 -11.38 5.21 -12.61
CA LEU A 77 -10.84 4.26 -11.64
C LEU A 77 -11.92 3.81 -10.68
N PHE A 78 -12.76 4.72 -10.21
CA PHE A 78 -13.85 4.40 -9.30
C PHE A 78 -14.87 3.47 -9.95
N ALA A 79 -15.30 3.76 -11.18
CA ALA A 79 -16.21 2.87 -11.93
C ALA A 79 -15.60 1.46 -12.12
N TYR A 80 -14.30 1.39 -12.41
CA TYR A 80 -13.60 0.11 -12.52
C TYR A 80 -13.58 -0.65 -11.17
N LYS A 81 -13.35 0.04 -10.04
CA LYS A 81 -13.36 -0.60 -8.71
C LYS A 81 -14.75 -1.02 -8.26
N LEU A 82 -15.79 -0.31 -8.66
CA LEU A 82 -17.19 -0.71 -8.44
C LEU A 82 -17.51 -2.03 -9.16
N ASP A 83 -17.07 -2.18 -10.41
CA ASP A 83 -17.26 -3.41 -11.19
C ASP A 83 -16.42 -4.57 -10.63
N GLN A 84 -15.19 -4.29 -10.20
CA GLN A 84 -14.26 -5.28 -9.67
C GLN A 84 -14.66 -5.78 -8.27
N TYR A 85 -15.19 -4.90 -7.43
CA TYR A 85 -15.51 -5.17 -6.02
C TYR A 85 -16.92 -4.68 -5.63
N PRO A 86 -17.98 -5.24 -6.24
CA PRO A 86 -19.35 -4.75 -6.03
C PRO A 86 -19.80 -4.81 -4.57
N ASP A 87 -19.40 -5.83 -3.82
CA ASP A 87 -19.77 -5.97 -2.40
C ASP A 87 -18.88 -5.11 -1.48
N GLY A 88 -17.60 -4.95 -1.80
CA GLY A 88 -16.66 -4.16 -1.01
C GLY A 88 -16.77 -2.66 -1.30
N VAL A 89 -16.53 -2.26 -2.54
CA VAL A 89 -16.56 -0.85 -2.94
C VAL A 89 -17.99 -0.37 -3.20
N GLY A 90 -18.81 -1.21 -3.86
CA GLY A 90 -20.19 -0.86 -4.22
C GLY A 90 -21.10 -0.62 -3.02
N SER A 91 -20.91 -1.34 -1.91
CA SER A 91 -21.66 -1.10 -0.68
C SER A 91 -21.46 0.30 -0.10
N TYR A 92 -20.40 1.00 -0.49
CA TYR A 92 -20.05 2.34 -0.02
C TYR A 92 -20.02 3.37 -1.15
N GLU A 93 -20.64 3.09 -2.31
CA GLU A 93 -20.55 3.92 -3.51
C GLU A 93 -20.89 5.39 -3.24
N ASP A 94 -22.04 5.66 -2.65
CA ASP A 94 -22.51 7.03 -2.40
C ASP A 94 -21.57 7.79 -1.47
N PHE A 95 -21.06 7.11 -0.44
CA PHE A 95 -20.13 7.70 0.51
C PHE A 95 -18.78 8.04 -0.14
N ILE A 96 -18.20 7.08 -0.89
CA ILE A 96 -16.92 7.25 -1.56
C ILE A 96 -17.01 8.37 -2.61
N ARG A 97 -18.10 8.37 -3.38
CA ARG A 97 -18.35 9.39 -4.40
C ARG A 97 -18.45 10.80 -3.81
N ALA A 98 -19.14 10.92 -2.68
CA ALA A 98 -19.35 12.21 -2.04
C ALA A 98 -18.10 12.77 -1.32
N ASN A 99 -17.19 11.89 -0.86
CA ASN A 99 -16.14 12.30 0.07
C ASN A 99 -14.71 12.04 -0.43
N TRP A 100 -14.50 11.06 -1.30
CA TRP A 100 -13.15 10.58 -1.64
C TRP A 100 -12.79 10.71 -3.12
N LEU A 101 -13.76 10.95 -3.98
CA LEU A 101 -13.52 11.14 -5.41
C LEU A 101 -12.60 12.34 -5.66
N GLY A 102 -11.57 12.14 -6.47
CA GLY A 102 -10.53 13.13 -6.72
C GLY A 102 -9.40 13.17 -5.69
N GLY A 103 -9.55 12.46 -4.55
CA GLY A 103 -8.48 12.26 -3.58
C GLY A 103 -7.62 11.03 -3.86
N ARG A 104 -6.46 10.92 -3.21
CA ARG A 104 -5.66 9.69 -3.27
C ARG A 104 -6.25 8.60 -2.38
N THR A 105 -6.18 7.37 -2.88
CA THR A 105 -6.75 6.21 -2.20
C THR A 105 -5.79 5.03 -2.21
N THR A 106 -5.83 4.25 -1.15
CA THR A 106 -5.08 3.00 -1.03
C THR A 106 -5.87 1.99 -0.20
N ASP A 107 -5.66 0.69 -0.42
CA ASP A 107 -6.06 -0.32 0.56
C ASP A 107 -4.89 -0.68 1.48
N CYS A 108 -5.10 -1.62 2.39
CA CYS A 108 -4.11 -1.98 3.41
C CYS A 108 -2.78 -2.46 2.80
N VAL A 109 -2.83 -3.38 1.85
CA VAL A 109 -1.63 -3.88 1.17
C VAL A 109 -1.18 -2.95 0.04
N GLY A 110 -2.10 -2.18 -0.52
CA GLY A 110 -1.84 -1.15 -1.52
C GLY A 110 -0.89 -0.07 -1.01
N LEU A 111 -0.96 0.28 0.27
CA LEU A 111 -0.02 1.20 0.90
C LEU A 111 1.44 0.72 0.76
N ILE A 112 1.69 -0.56 0.96
CA ILE A 112 3.03 -1.16 0.82
C ILE A 112 3.39 -1.32 -0.66
N LYS A 113 2.47 -1.83 -1.47
CA LYS A 113 2.69 -2.02 -2.92
C LYS A 113 2.94 -0.71 -3.65
N GLY A 114 2.19 0.33 -3.30
CA GLY A 114 2.37 1.67 -3.87
C GLY A 114 3.78 2.21 -3.67
N TYR A 115 4.33 2.07 -2.46
CA TYR A 115 5.76 2.37 -2.25
C TYR A 115 6.66 1.48 -3.10
N GLY A 116 6.39 0.17 -3.15
CA GLY A 116 7.16 -0.77 -3.97
C GLY A 116 7.22 -0.39 -5.45
N TRP A 117 6.12 0.12 -5.99
CA TRP A 117 5.97 0.54 -7.39
C TRP A 117 6.31 2.02 -7.64
N LEU A 118 6.65 2.79 -6.62
CA LEU A 118 6.97 4.21 -6.76
C LEU A 118 8.25 4.40 -7.56
N SER A 119 8.18 5.19 -8.64
CA SER A 119 9.35 5.64 -9.39
C SER A 119 10.01 6.83 -8.68
N PRO A 120 11.29 6.75 -8.31
CA PRO A 120 11.95 7.86 -7.64
C PRO A 120 12.23 9.05 -8.58
N GLU A 121 12.29 8.83 -9.89
CA GLU A 121 12.56 9.90 -10.87
C GLU A 121 11.34 10.81 -11.07
N THR A 122 10.15 10.26 -11.01
CA THR A 122 8.90 10.97 -11.33
C THR A 122 7.96 11.11 -10.15
N MET A 123 8.23 10.39 -9.05
CA MET A 123 7.33 10.24 -7.90
C MET A 123 5.94 9.75 -8.30
N THR A 124 5.85 8.98 -9.38
CA THR A 124 4.62 8.30 -9.84
C THR A 124 4.63 6.84 -9.43
N ILE A 125 3.47 6.26 -9.25
CA ILE A 125 3.32 4.84 -8.94
C ILE A 125 3.16 4.06 -10.23
N ASP A 126 4.21 3.31 -10.60
CA ASP A 126 4.27 2.52 -11.83
C ASP A 126 3.93 1.05 -11.51
N TYR A 127 2.65 0.69 -11.63
CA TYR A 127 2.15 -0.65 -11.32
C TYR A 127 2.99 -1.78 -11.91
N GLY A 128 3.31 -2.77 -11.07
CA GLY A 128 4.04 -3.98 -11.48
C GLY A 128 5.54 -3.79 -11.70
N THR A 129 6.12 -2.65 -11.31
CA THR A 129 7.56 -2.35 -11.45
C THR A 129 8.37 -2.70 -10.20
N HIS A 130 9.68 -2.51 -10.28
CA HIS A 130 10.65 -2.63 -9.18
C HIS A 130 10.60 -3.96 -8.42
N GLY A 131 10.08 -5.03 -9.05
CA GLY A 131 10.01 -6.37 -8.44
C GLY A 131 8.96 -6.54 -7.32
N MET A 132 8.14 -5.52 -7.05
CA MET A 132 7.04 -5.64 -6.10
C MET A 132 5.91 -6.46 -6.72
N PRO A 133 5.56 -7.63 -6.14
CA PRO A 133 4.48 -8.46 -6.66
C PRO A 133 3.10 -7.84 -6.34
N ASP A 134 2.13 -8.08 -7.22
CA ASP A 134 0.74 -7.76 -6.93
C ASP A 134 0.06 -8.91 -6.18
N ILE A 135 0.15 -8.86 -4.86
CA ILE A 135 -0.38 -9.88 -3.94
C ILE A 135 -1.21 -9.24 -2.85
N GLY A 136 -2.12 -10.02 -2.27
CA GLY A 136 -2.93 -9.60 -1.12
C GLY A 136 -2.15 -9.69 0.21
N ALA A 137 -2.74 -9.13 1.27
CA ALA A 137 -2.14 -9.08 2.62
C ALA A 137 -1.74 -10.47 3.13
N ASN A 138 -2.58 -11.48 2.96
CA ASN A 138 -2.28 -12.84 3.39
C ASN A 138 -1.13 -13.47 2.59
N GLN A 139 -1.10 -13.26 1.28
CA GLN A 139 0.00 -13.75 0.45
C GLN A 139 1.32 -13.06 0.79
N MET A 140 1.30 -11.76 1.09
CA MET A 140 2.48 -11.02 1.55
C MET A 140 3.02 -11.62 2.84
N TYR A 141 2.15 -11.93 3.81
CA TYR A 141 2.53 -12.63 5.03
C TYR A 141 3.15 -14.01 4.75
N TYR A 142 2.50 -14.85 3.93
CA TYR A 142 3.00 -16.20 3.64
C TYR A 142 4.29 -16.22 2.80
N SER A 143 4.62 -15.14 2.12
CA SER A 143 5.87 -14.99 1.36
C SER A 143 7.00 -14.35 2.18
N ALA A 144 6.74 -13.93 3.42
CA ALA A 144 7.76 -13.35 4.29
C ALA A 144 8.84 -14.38 4.64
N THR A 145 10.10 -13.93 4.64
CA THR A 145 11.24 -14.78 5.01
C THR A 145 11.33 -15.03 6.51
N GLU A 146 10.83 -14.09 7.30
CA GLU A 146 10.77 -14.18 8.75
C GLU A 146 9.39 -13.70 9.23
N SER A 147 8.86 -14.34 10.26
CA SER A 147 7.62 -13.94 10.91
C SER A 147 7.65 -14.31 12.39
N GLY A 148 6.89 -13.58 13.19
CA GLY A 148 6.79 -13.80 14.63
C GLY A 148 5.51 -13.22 15.19
N THR A 149 5.36 -13.26 16.51
CA THR A 149 4.22 -12.67 17.23
C THR A 149 4.53 -11.23 17.64
N ILE A 150 3.49 -10.44 17.92
CA ILE A 150 3.64 -9.05 18.39
C ILE A 150 4.54 -8.94 19.62
N ASP A 151 4.44 -9.93 20.53
CA ASP A 151 5.19 -9.94 21.80
C ASP A 151 6.71 -10.10 21.58
N THR A 152 7.12 -10.61 20.42
CA THR A 152 8.53 -10.85 20.05
C THR A 152 9.04 -9.91 18.96
N MET A 153 8.20 -8.99 18.51
CA MET A 153 8.57 -8.06 17.45
C MET A 153 9.68 -7.10 17.90
N PRO A 154 10.79 -7.00 17.16
CA PRO A 154 11.77 -5.96 17.45
C PRO A 154 11.20 -4.58 17.13
N ASP A 155 11.66 -3.55 17.83
CA ASP A 155 11.28 -2.16 17.56
C ASP A 155 12.06 -1.62 16.36
N ILE A 156 11.75 -2.17 15.17
CA ILE A 156 12.40 -1.81 13.91
C ILE A 156 11.36 -1.22 12.97
N PRO A 157 11.36 0.10 12.69
CA PRO A 157 10.44 0.73 11.74
C PRO A 157 10.57 0.13 10.33
N GLY A 158 9.43 0.01 9.66
CA GLY A 158 9.33 -0.58 8.31
C GLY A 158 8.99 -2.07 8.30
N LEU A 159 8.86 -2.70 9.48
CA LEU A 159 8.26 -4.02 9.57
C LEU A 159 6.77 -3.97 9.21
N ALA A 160 6.26 -5.03 8.60
CA ALA A 160 4.82 -5.17 8.38
C ALA A 160 4.15 -5.81 9.59
N VAL A 161 3.01 -5.27 9.98
CA VAL A 161 2.14 -5.83 11.02
C VAL A 161 0.91 -6.42 10.32
N TRP A 162 0.64 -7.70 10.56
CA TRP A 162 -0.38 -8.43 9.83
C TRP A 162 -1.35 -9.16 10.78
N HIS A 163 -2.60 -9.21 10.37
CA HIS A 163 -3.58 -10.20 10.81
C HIS A 163 -4.35 -10.72 9.60
N ASP A 164 -5.11 -11.78 9.74
CA ASP A 164 -5.83 -12.38 8.61
C ASP A 164 -6.65 -11.33 7.83
N GLY A 165 -6.31 -11.17 6.55
CA GLY A 165 -6.96 -10.23 5.64
C GLY A 165 -6.47 -8.77 5.71
N HIS A 166 -5.56 -8.42 6.61
CA HIS A 166 -5.13 -7.03 6.79
C HIS A 166 -3.64 -6.89 7.10
N ILE A 167 -3.05 -5.75 6.73
CA ILE A 167 -1.63 -5.45 6.92
C ILE A 167 -1.40 -3.94 7.08
N GLY A 168 -0.44 -3.58 7.92
CA GLY A 168 0.00 -2.20 8.13
C GLY A 168 1.52 -2.07 8.19
N VAL A 169 2.02 -0.86 8.28
CA VAL A 169 3.44 -0.52 8.37
C VAL A 169 3.77 -0.06 9.79
N TYR A 170 4.65 -0.77 10.46
CA TYR A 170 5.17 -0.36 11.76
C TYR A 170 6.13 0.81 11.61
N ILE A 171 5.89 1.89 12.36
CA ILE A 171 6.71 3.11 12.27
C ILE A 171 7.60 3.35 13.48
N GLY A 172 7.67 2.37 14.40
CA GLY A 172 8.43 2.47 15.65
C GLY A 172 7.57 2.92 16.84
N GLY A 173 8.12 2.75 18.05
CA GLY A 173 7.47 3.20 19.28
C GLY A 173 6.09 2.61 19.57
N GLY A 174 5.82 1.41 19.06
CA GLY A 174 4.51 0.73 19.22
C GLY A 174 3.41 1.26 18.31
N GLN A 175 3.74 2.02 17.26
CA GLN A 175 2.77 2.64 16.35
C GLN A 175 2.78 1.96 14.97
N VAL A 176 1.60 1.88 14.37
CA VAL A 176 1.37 1.31 13.02
C VAL A 176 0.56 2.30 12.20
N ILE A 177 0.95 2.52 10.95
CA ILE A 177 0.11 3.17 9.95
C ILE A 177 -0.53 2.09 9.10
N GLU A 178 -1.85 2.16 8.98
CA GLU A 178 -2.64 1.21 8.21
C GLU A 178 -3.78 1.93 7.49
N ALA A 179 -4.09 1.50 6.26
CA ALA A 179 -5.28 1.94 5.55
C ALA A 179 -6.42 0.97 5.89
N MET A 180 -7.44 1.47 6.55
CA MET A 180 -8.60 0.68 7.00
C MET A 180 -9.87 1.14 6.29
N GLY A 181 -10.70 0.17 5.90
CA GLY A 181 -12.08 0.43 5.53
C GLY A 181 -12.93 0.90 6.73
N THR A 182 -14.00 1.60 6.44
CA THR A 182 -15.02 2.00 7.43
C THR A 182 -15.85 0.82 7.90
#